data_2f52959cde64087303c76b4e5ff5e9fa
#
_entry.id   2f52959cde64087303c76b4e5ff5e9fa
#
_cell.length_a   1.000
_cell.length_b   1.000
_cell.length_c   1.000
_cell.angle_alpha   90.00
_cell.angle_beta   90.00
_cell.angle_gamma   90.00
#
_symmetry.space_group_name_H-M   'P 1'
#
loop_
_entity.id
_entity.type
_entity.pdbx_description
1 polymer ?
#
loop_
_entity_poly.entity_id
_entity_poly.type
_entity_poly.pdbx_seq_one_letter_code
_entity_poly.pdbx_strand_id
1 'polypeptide(L)'
;VPAAAGIPLTHRGLARGFSVVSAHEDLIATVPVRRDHTLVLLMGVHHLRRSTAILTDRGADSETPAAVVERGYQPDQRVTTTRLRCLPDVAESVGVRAPAVIVLGDVVTVSPAWRHRLVPGE
;
A
#
# COMPACT_ATOMS: atom_id res chain seq x y z
N VAL A 1 3.68 -8.62 -8.26
CA VAL A 1 2.42 -7.87 -8.42
C VAL A 1 2.61 -6.36 -8.24
N PRO A 2 3.39 -5.86 -7.25
CA PRO A 2 3.64 -4.41 -7.19
C PRO A 2 4.23 -3.88 -8.50
N ALA A 3 5.09 -4.63 -9.16
CA ALA A 3 5.68 -4.24 -10.44
C ALA A 3 4.63 -4.02 -11.53
N ALA A 4 3.52 -4.73 -11.48
CA ALA A 4 2.42 -4.54 -12.44
C ALA A 4 1.83 -3.14 -12.37
N ALA A 5 1.92 -2.49 -11.19
CA ALA A 5 1.46 -1.12 -10.97
C ALA A 5 2.58 -0.09 -11.15
N GLY A 6 3.76 -0.52 -11.61
CA GLY A 6 4.92 0.35 -11.74
C GLY A 6 5.55 0.72 -10.40
N ILE A 7 5.42 -0.17 -9.39
CA ILE A 7 5.97 0.06 -8.06
C ILE A 7 7.12 -0.91 -7.82
N PRO A 8 8.38 -0.45 -7.81
CA PRO A 8 9.49 -1.30 -7.42
C PRO A 8 9.45 -1.53 -5.91
N LEU A 9 9.88 -2.70 -5.45
CA LEU A 9 9.95 -2.98 -4.02
C LEU A 9 11.02 -2.14 -3.33
N THR A 10 12.12 -1.89 -4.04
CA THR A 10 13.17 -1.00 -3.54
C THR A 10 13.49 0.03 -4.61
N HIS A 11 13.91 1.21 -4.18
CA HIS A 11 14.28 2.29 -5.09
C HIS A 11 15.25 3.21 -4.36
N ARG A 12 16.35 3.55 -4.99
CA ARG A 12 17.37 4.40 -4.37
C ARG A 12 16.75 5.72 -3.92
N GLY A 13 16.95 6.07 -2.65
CA GLY A 13 16.41 7.29 -2.06
C GLY A 13 14.98 7.17 -1.55
N LEU A 14 14.26 6.10 -1.89
CA LEU A 14 12.87 5.91 -1.46
C LEU A 14 12.69 4.68 -0.57
N ALA A 15 13.40 3.60 -0.84
CA ALA A 15 13.29 2.40 -0.04
C ALA A 15 14.61 1.67 0.05
N ARG A 16 14.99 1.29 1.27
CA ARG A 16 16.22 0.54 1.55
C ARG A 16 15.98 -0.96 1.62
N GLY A 17 14.74 -1.36 1.86
CA GLY A 17 14.38 -2.75 1.97
C GLY A 17 12.88 -2.92 1.85
N PHE A 18 12.44 -4.15 1.97
CA PHE A 18 11.01 -4.45 1.89
C PHE A 18 10.67 -5.67 2.73
N SER A 19 9.38 -5.76 3.11
CA SER A 19 8.80 -6.93 3.75
C SER A 19 7.54 -7.33 3.01
N VAL A 20 7.35 -8.63 2.80
CA VAL A 20 6.14 -9.17 2.21
C VAL A 20 5.54 -10.14 3.22
N VAL A 21 4.37 -9.80 3.74
CA VAL A 21 3.72 -10.62 4.78
C VAL A 21 2.22 -10.73 4.48
N SER A 22 1.61 -11.80 5.01
CA SER A 22 0.15 -11.86 5.06
C SER A 22 -0.34 -10.83 6.08
N ALA A 23 -1.51 -10.25 5.84
CA ALA A 23 -2.09 -9.24 6.72
C ALA A 23 -2.65 -9.88 8.01
N HIS A 24 -1.79 -10.59 8.72
CA HIS A 24 -2.08 -11.22 10.00
C HIS A 24 -1.55 -10.34 11.12
N GLU A 25 -2.30 -10.18 12.19
CA GLU A 25 -1.91 -9.27 13.28
C GLU A 25 -0.51 -9.53 13.83
N ASP A 26 -0.16 -10.81 14.03
CA ASP A 26 1.14 -11.17 14.57
C ASP A 26 2.29 -10.73 13.66
N LEU A 27 2.09 -10.83 12.34
CA LEU A 27 3.12 -10.44 11.38
C LEU A 27 3.21 -8.92 11.27
N ILE A 28 2.07 -8.23 11.24
CA ILE A 28 2.03 -6.77 11.16
C ILE A 28 2.63 -6.14 12.43
N ALA A 29 2.53 -6.83 13.56
CA ALA A 29 3.08 -6.34 14.82
C ALA A 29 4.61 -6.33 14.85
N THR A 30 5.29 -6.95 13.89
CA THR A 30 6.75 -7.09 13.91
C THR A 30 7.47 -6.43 12.74
N VAL A 31 6.75 -6.04 11.68
CA VAL A 31 7.40 -5.44 10.49
C VAL A 31 7.87 -4.02 10.77
N PRO A 32 8.94 -3.55 10.08
CA PRO A 32 9.31 -2.14 10.17
C PRO A 32 8.21 -1.23 9.66
N VAL A 33 8.03 -0.08 10.32
CA VAL A 33 6.97 0.88 9.95
C VAL A 33 7.52 2.17 9.34
N ARG A 34 8.69 2.11 8.75
CA ARG A 34 9.36 3.27 8.15
C ARG A 34 8.89 3.47 6.71
N ARG A 35 8.77 4.74 6.29
CA ARG A 35 8.39 5.06 4.91
C ARG A 35 9.42 4.58 3.89
N ASP A 36 10.70 4.48 4.29
CA ASP A 36 11.79 4.01 3.43
C ASP A 36 11.96 2.48 3.49
N HIS A 37 10.99 1.78 4.07
CA HIS A 37 10.90 0.33 4.06
C HIS A 37 9.56 -0.05 3.45
N THR A 38 9.58 -0.67 2.26
CA THR A 38 8.36 -1.05 1.56
C THR A 38 7.69 -2.21 2.26
N LEU A 39 6.41 -2.06 2.59
CA LEU A 39 5.61 -3.13 3.18
C LEU A 39 4.58 -3.59 2.16
N VAL A 40 4.57 -4.89 1.86
CA VAL A 40 3.59 -5.52 0.98
C VAL A 40 2.73 -6.46 1.82
N LEU A 41 1.43 -6.20 1.83
CA LEU A 41 0.46 -7.00 2.57
C LEU A 41 -0.33 -7.87 1.59
N LEU A 42 -0.26 -9.19 1.82
CA LEU A 42 -1.05 -10.15 1.07
C LEU A 42 -2.31 -10.49 1.87
N MET A 43 -3.39 -10.78 1.17
CA MET A 43 -4.65 -11.20 1.80
C MET A 43 -5.19 -10.18 2.82
N GLY A 44 -5.01 -8.88 2.54
CA GLY A 44 -5.29 -7.83 3.51
C GLY A 44 -6.60 -7.08 3.30
N VAL A 45 -7.37 -7.38 2.24
CA VAL A 45 -8.54 -6.57 1.89
C VAL A 45 -9.59 -6.54 3.00
N HIS A 46 -9.89 -7.70 3.58
CA HIS A 46 -10.93 -7.80 4.60
C HIS A 46 -10.51 -7.26 5.97
N HIS A 47 -9.22 -7.07 6.20
CA HIS A 47 -8.68 -6.64 7.49
C HIS A 47 -7.97 -5.30 7.40
N LEU A 48 -8.23 -4.56 6.35
CA LEU A 48 -7.46 -3.35 6.05
C LEU A 48 -7.57 -2.29 7.13
N ARG A 49 -8.76 -2.08 7.67
CA ARG A 49 -8.97 -1.09 8.74
C ARG A 49 -8.21 -1.48 10.00
N ARG A 50 -8.22 -2.76 10.34
CA ARG A 50 -7.49 -3.27 11.50
C ARG A 50 -5.97 -3.18 11.28
N SER A 51 -5.50 -3.58 10.09
CA SER A 51 -4.07 -3.49 9.76
C SER A 51 -3.57 -2.06 9.82
N THR A 52 -4.33 -1.13 9.28
CA THR A 52 -4.00 0.31 9.33
C THR A 52 -3.92 0.81 10.76
N ALA A 53 -4.86 0.41 11.61
CA ALA A 53 -4.86 0.81 13.01
C ALA A 53 -3.62 0.30 13.75
N ILE A 54 -3.25 -0.96 13.52
CA ILE A 54 -2.07 -1.54 14.15
C ILE A 54 -0.79 -0.79 13.72
N LEU A 55 -0.64 -0.54 12.43
CA LEU A 55 0.53 0.18 11.93
C LEU A 55 0.60 1.60 12.48
N THR A 56 -0.54 2.28 12.53
CA THR A 56 -0.62 3.64 13.07
C THR A 56 -0.24 3.65 14.56
N ASP A 57 -0.75 2.70 15.33
CA ASP A 57 -0.42 2.58 16.75
C ASP A 57 1.06 2.30 16.99
N ARG A 58 1.72 1.63 16.04
CA ARG A 58 3.14 1.37 16.11
C ARG A 58 4.01 2.56 15.64
N GLY A 59 3.40 3.67 15.30
CA GLY A 59 4.10 4.89 14.93
C GLY A 59 4.32 5.07 13.43
N ALA A 60 3.61 4.32 12.59
CA ALA A 60 3.70 4.55 11.14
C ALA A 60 3.21 5.95 10.80
N ASP A 61 3.88 6.61 9.86
CA ASP A 61 3.51 7.93 9.40
C ASP A 61 2.18 7.86 8.66
N SER A 62 1.19 8.62 9.11
CA SER A 62 -0.15 8.65 8.52
C SER A 62 -0.14 9.12 7.07
N GLU A 63 0.88 9.86 6.65
CA GLU A 63 1.02 10.36 5.28
C GLU A 63 1.77 9.38 4.36
N THR A 64 2.13 8.20 4.86
CA THR A 64 2.82 7.19 4.05
C THR A 64 2.02 6.88 2.79
N PRO A 65 2.64 6.97 1.60
CA PRO A 65 1.96 6.59 0.36
C PRO A 65 1.54 5.13 0.38
N ALA A 66 0.37 4.86 -0.17
CA ALA A 66 -0.23 3.53 -0.17
C ALA A 66 -0.85 3.24 -1.53
N ALA A 67 -0.81 1.97 -1.93
CA ALA A 67 -1.45 1.52 -3.15
C ALA A 67 -2.14 0.19 -2.92
N VAL A 68 -3.27 0.00 -3.59
CA VAL A 68 -3.94 -1.30 -3.66
C VAL A 68 -3.91 -1.73 -5.12
N VAL A 69 -3.31 -2.87 -5.39
CA VAL A 69 -3.22 -3.43 -6.75
C VAL A 69 -4.16 -4.63 -6.81
N GLU A 70 -5.27 -4.44 -7.50
CA GLU A 70 -6.26 -5.51 -7.70
C GLU A 70 -5.97 -6.22 -9.01
N ARG A 71 -6.03 -7.55 -9.00
CA ARG A 71 -5.91 -8.38 -10.20
C ARG A 71 -4.66 -8.04 -11.03
N GLY A 72 -3.52 -7.98 -10.35
CA GLY A 72 -2.25 -7.64 -11.00
C GLY A 72 -1.96 -8.53 -12.21
N TYR A 73 -1.51 -7.91 -13.30
CA TYR A 73 -1.22 -8.53 -14.60
C TYR A 73 -2.44 -9.11 -15.32
N GLN A 74 -3.65 -8.90 -14.80
CA GLN A 74 -4.88 -9.29 -15.48
C GLN A 74 -5.41 -8.11 -16.32
N PRO A 75 -6.23 -8.38 -17.37
CA PRO A 75 -6.76 -7.29 -18.20
C PRO A 75 -7.58 -6.27 -17.42
N ASP A 76 -8.20 -6.66 -16.31
CA ASP A 76 -9.02 -5.79 -15.48
C ASP A 76 -8.29 -5.29 -14.24
N GLN A 77 -6.94 -5.24 -14.29
CA GLN A 77 -6.14 -4.70 -13.20
C GLN A 77 -6.59 -3.29 -12.85
N ARG A 78 -6.68 -3.04 -11.55
CA ARG A 78 -6.97 -1.69 -11.04
C ARG A 78 -5.97 -1.32 -9.96
N VAL A 79 -5.41 -0.12 -10.06
CA VAL A 79 -4.47 0.43 -9.08
C VAL A 79 -5.11 1.63 -8.42
N THR A 80 -5.26 1.58 -7.11
CA THR A 80 -5.80 2.68 -6.30
C THR A 80 -4.68 3.20 -5.40
N THR A 81 -4.40 4.49 -5.46
CA THR A 81 -3.36 5.11 -4.62
C THR A 81 -3.99 6.09 -3.64
N THR A 82 -3.39 6.18 -2.47
CA THR A 82 -3.81 7.08 -1.41
C THR A 82 -2.69 7.20 -0.37
N ARG A 83 -3.03 7.62 0.82
CA ARG A 83 -2.12 7.66 1.97
C ARG A 83 -2.63 6.73 3.05
N LEU A 84 -1.74 6.30 3.94
CA LEU A 84 -2.09 5.33 5.00
C LEU A 84 -3.34 5.76 5.77
N ARG A 85 -3.44 7.03 6.15
CA ARG A 85 -4.58 7.52 6.93
C ARG A 85 -5.93 7.39 6.23
N CYS A 86 -5.92 7.36 4.90
CA CYS A 86 -7.15 7.29 4.09
C CYS A 86 -7.39 5.89 3.53
N LEU A 87 -6.44 4.98 3.69
CA LEU A 87 -6.45 3.70 2.99
C LEU A 87 -7.74 2.88 3.20
N PRO A 88 -8.22 2.68 4.43
CA PRO A 88 -9.44 1.91 4.62
C PRO A 88 -10.65 2.54 3.96
N ASP A 89 -10.81 3.85 4.12
CA ASP A 89 -11.98 4.58 3.58
C ASP A 89 -11.95 4.62 2.05
N VAL A 90 -10.77 4.83 1.46
CA VAL A 90 -10.63 4.84 0.00
C VAL A 90 -10.91 3.45 -0.57
N ALA A 91 -10.36 2.40 0.04
CA ALA A 91 -10.60 1.03 -0.41
C ALA A 91 -12.08 0.67 -0.37
N GLU A 92 -12.77 1.08 0.67
CA GLU A 92 -14.21 0.86 0.80
C GLU A 92 -14.98 1.66 -0.25
N SER A 93 -14.61 2.92 -0.44
CA SER A 93 -15.26 3.81 -1.40
C SER A 93 -15.17 3.33 -2.84
N VAL A 94 -14.02 2.79 -3.25
CA VAL A 94 -13.83 2.28 -4.61
C VAL A 94 -14.22 0.82 -4.76
N GLY A 95 -14.58 0.16 -3.66
CA GLY A 95 -15.01 -1.23 -3.70
C GLY A 95 -13.89 -2.22 -4.00
N VAL A 96 -12.74 -2.07 -3.36
CA VAL A 96 -11.60 -2.98 -3.55
C VAL A 96 -12.00 -4.40 -3.21
N ARG A 97 -11.60 -5.34 -4.07
CA ARG A 97 -11.89 -6.77 -3.90
C ARG A 97 -10.64 -7.61 -4.07
N ALA A 98 -10.60 -8.74 -3.34
CA ALA A 98 -9.60 -9.76 -3.55
C ALA A 98 -9.79 -10.40 -4.95
N PRO A 99 -8.72 -10.83 -5.63
CA PRO A 99 -7.34 -10.79 -5.16
C PRO A 99 -6.71 -9.40 -5.28
N ALA A 100 -6.06 -8.96 -4.22
CA ALA A 100 -5.42 -7.66 -4.19
C ALA A 100 -4.18 -7.70 -3.30
N VAL A 101 -3.22 -6.83 -3.63
CA VAL A 101 -2.00 -6.64 -2.86
C VAL A 101 -1.95 -5.20 -2.40
N ILE A 102 -1.59 -4.98 -1.15
CA ILE A 102 -1.47 -3.63 -0.58
C ILE A 102 0.01 -3.31 -0.46
N VAL A 103 0.42 -2.15 -0.95
CA VAL A 103 1.81 -1.69 -0.91
C VAL A 103 1.87 -0.39 -0.14
N LEU A 104 2.74 -0.31 0.86
CA LEU A 104 2.93 0.88 1.69
C LEU A 104 4.39 1.31 1.64
N GLY A 105 4.63 2.59 1.45
CA GLY A 105 5.96 3.17 1.44
C GLY A 105 6.15 4.25 0.39
N ASP A 106 7.25 4.95 0.48
CA ASP A 106 7.55 6.06 -0.44
C ASP A 106 7.70 5.61 -1.89
N VAL A 107 8.02 4.33 -2.13
CA VAL A 107 8.14 3.80 -3.51
C VAL A 107 6.84 3.88 -4.29
N VAL A 108 5.69 3.95 -3.61
CA VAL A 108 4.40 4.07 -4.28
C VAL A 108 4.35 5.33 -5.17
N THR A 109 5.09 6.38 -4.80
CA THR A 109 5.12 7.62 -5.57
C THR A 109 5.72 7.46 -6.97
N VAL A 110 6.41 6.37 -7.24
CA VAL A 110 6.98 6.06 -8.56
C VAL A 110 5.90 5.58 -9.54
N SER A 111 4.79 5.05 -9.01
CA SER A 111 3.70 4.53 -9.84
C SER A 111 3.07 5.62 -10.69
N PRO A 112 2.75 5.35 -11.98
CA PRO A 112 1.97 6.28 -12.79
C PRO A 112 0.62 6.63 -12.16
N ALA A 113 0.01 5.70 -11.42
CA ALA A 113 -1.26 5.96 -10.73
C ALA A 113 -1.10 7.06 -9.67
N TRP A 114 0.06 7.14 -9.01
CA TRP A 114 0.33 8.19 -8.02
C TRP A 114 0.36 9.57 -8.67
N ARG A 115 0.87 9.68 -9.89
CA ARG A 115 0.95 10.96 -10.60
C ARG A 115 -0.41 11.59 -10.80
N HIS A 116 -1.44 10.80 -10.97
CA HIS A 116 -2.82 11.31 -11.07
C HIS A 116 -3.27 11.95 -9.75
N ARG A 117 -2.72 11.48 -8.62
CA ARG A 117 -3.04 12.02 -7.30
C ARG A 117 -2.41 13.38 -7.06
N LEU A 118 -1.44 13.78 -7.88
CA LEU A 118 -0.75 15.06 -7.77
C LEU A 118 -1.39 16.15 -8.62
N VAL A 119 -2.49 15.85 -9.29
CA VAL A 119 -3.24 16.84 -10.06
C VAL A 119 -3.81 17.89 -9.10
N PRO A 120 -3.78 19.19 -9.46
CA PRO A 120 -4.31 20.23 -8.60
C PRO A 120 -5.75 19.95 -8.15
N GLY A 121 -6.02 20.23 -6.88
CA GLY A 121 -7.30 19.94 -6.27
C GLY A 121 -7.34 18.70 -5.41
N GLU A 122 -6.30 17.94 -5.40
CA GLU A 122 -6.21 16.74 -4.56
C GLU A 122 -5.62 16.99 -3.18
#